data_fb8048170650376b33c85c7e8070f70c
#
_entry.id   fb8048170650376b33c85c7e8070f70c
#
_cell.length_a   1.000
_cell.length_b   1.000
_cell.length_c   1.000
_cell.angle_alpha   90.00
_cell.angle_beta   90.00
_cell.angle_gamma   90.00
#
_symmetry.space_group_name_H-M   'P 1'
#
loop_
_entity.id
_entity.type
_entity.pdbx_description
1 polymer ?
#
loop_
_entity_poly.entity_id
_entity_poly.type
_entity_poly.pdbx_seq_one_letter_code
_entity_poly.pdbx_strand_id
1 'polypeptide(L)'
;MNPQLWSHTLALAEHLGIQMYRVRTDMACSWIAGESIGATWFSSRRQAHVGFPVLGSWRFAKQLPALALGMYQLKRALLHTEGLASTLSLAEWMQQYPIHPMLWHGCVVPVLLTVCTCDVPTLLRWPARPLLVFVDLLLRDAGLYRLHGGTHALANALKQGVSLLNHTSVSAIHQNHEQVFVRDAAEHTQAFDHVIVATPTQACGFLDAAQFGLEKDLLQQLPYSSGELISHTDSNVMPRKRRDWSPLHYSMRRDFSAHSFSVWLNPIETSLSETAPAVFQSWNSLSPIADKTIIQQTRLTRAVCTPASLQVVKQLQGLQADTDLNQRRLWLCGSWSCEGLPILESAVTSALGVCKQLGAVLPVGLPSTSPLA
;
A
#
# COMPACT_ATOMS: atom_id res chain seq x y z
N MET A 1 2.84 9.48 0.30
CA MET A 1 3.35 8.94 -0.99
C MET A 1 4.77 9.41 -1.20
N ASN A 2 5.66 8.54 -1.66
CA ASN A 2 7.04 8.91 -2.04
C ASN A 2 7.04 9.23 -3.53
N PRO A 3 7.64 10.35 -4.02
CA PRO A 3 7.55 10.75 -5.42
C PRO A 3 8.12 9.72 -6.41
N GLN A 4 9.15 9.00 -6.03
CA GLN A 4 9.73 7.98 -6.90
C GLN A 4 8.88 6.71 -6.99
N LEU A 5 8.14 6.39 -5.92
CA LEU A 5 7.32 5.18 -5.84
C LEU A 5 5.87 5.39 -6.31
N TRP A 6 5.36 6.63 -6.27
CA TRP A 6 4.00 7.00 -6.70
C TRP A 6 4.04 8.03 -7.82
N SER A 7 4.90 7.80 -8.83
CA SER A 7 5.16 8.76 -9.89
C SER A 7 3.93 9.05 -10.76
N HIS A 8 3.19 8.03 -11.19
CA HIS A 8 1.95 8.22 -11.96
C HIS A 8 0.83 8.84 -11.13
N THR A 9 0.68 8.39 -9.89
CA THR A 9 -0.37 8.90 -8.99
C THR A 9 -0.16 10.38 -8.70
N LEU A 10 1.08 10.80 -8.45
CA LEU A 10 1.38 12.21 -8.16
C LEU A 10 1.29 13.08 -9.41
N ALA A 11 1.76 12.60 -10.56
CA ALA A 11 1.60 13.29 -11.83
C ALA A 11 0.11 13.46 -12.23
N LEU A 12 -0.71 12.43 -11.98
CA LEU A 12 -2.16 12.52 -12.18
C LEU A 12 -2.80 13.53 -11.23
N ALA A 13 -2.40 13.56 -9.96
CA ALA A 13 -2.90 14.53 -9.00
C ALA A 13 -2.53 15.97 -9.41
N GLU A 14 -1.29 16.20 -9.86
CA GLU A 14 -0.83 17.48 -10.38
C GLU A 14 -1.61 17.91 -11.62
N HIS A 15 -1.82 16.99 -12.58
CA HIS A 15 -2.65 17.25 -13.78
C HIS A 15 -4.08 17.68 -13.42
N LEU A 16 -4.64 17.13 -12.35
CA LEU A 16 -5.97 17.46 -11.83
C LEU A 16 -5.98 18.71 -10.92
N GLY A 17 -4.85 19.42 -10.79
CA GLY A 17 -4.73 20.63 -9.98
C GLY A 17 -4.75 20.38 -8.46
N ILE A 18 -4.51 19.15 -8.00
CA ILE A 18 -4.52 18.81 -6.59
C ILE A 18 -3.14 19.12 -6.00
N GLN A 19 -3.11 20.03 -5.04
CA GLN A 19 -1.88 20.40 -4.35
C GLN A 19 -1.39 19.29 -3.44
N MET A 20 -0.06 19.19 -3.34
CA MET A 20 0.63 18.24 -2.46
C MET A 20 1.43 18.98 -1.40
N TYR A 21 1.57 18.36 -0.24
CA TYR A 21 2.42 18.89 0.83
C TYR A 21 3.31 17.79 1.43
N ARG A 22 4.50 18.18 1.82
CA ARG A 22 5.46 17.29 2.48
C ARG A 22 5.03 17.04 3.91
N VAL A 23 5.05 15.78 4.35
CA VAL A 23 4.71 15.38 5.71
C VAL A 23 5.94 14.94 6.50
N ARG A 24 5.82 15.04 7.83
CA ARG A 24 6.82 14.50 8.75
C ARG A 24 6.74 12.99 8.77
N THR A 25 7.88 12.34 8.61
CA THR A 25 8.01 10.88 8.53
C THR A 25 8.87 10.30 9.64
N ASP A 26 9.06 11.06 10.73
CA ASP A 26 9.76 10.53 11.89
C ASP A 26 9.06 9.28 12.40
N MET A 27 9.84 8.26 12.69
CA MET A 27 9.34 7.03 13.27
C MET A 27 9.92 6.79 14.67
N ALA A 28 9.16 6.12 15.51
CA ALA A 28 9.62 5.61 16.79
C ALA A 28 9.27 4.13 16.93
N CYS A 29 10.18 3.37 17.55
CA CYS A 29 9.99 1.96 17.83
C CYS A 29 10.02 1.71 19.34
N SER A 30 9.02 0.99 19.85
CA SER A 30 8.87 0.69 21.27
C SER A 30 8.63 -0.80 21.49
N TRP A 31 9.05 -1.29 22.67
CA TRP A 31 8.69 -2.62 23.09
C TRP A 31 7.27 -2.66 23.64
N ILE A 32 6.56 -3.76 23.41
CA ILE A 32 5.32 -4.06 24.13
C ILE A 32 5.67 -4.73 25.45
N ALA A 33 5.04 -4.29 26.53
CA ALA A 33 5.17 -4.82 27.86
C ALA A 33 3.77 -5.20 28.37
N GLY A 34 3.42 -6.49 28.28
CA GLY A 34 2.04 -6.94 28.48
C GLY A 34 1.13 -6.40 27.38
N GLU A 35 0.09 -5.66 27.77
CA GLU A 35 -0.85 -4.99 26.85
C GLU A 35 -0.54 -3.51 26.61
N SER A 36 0.56 -3.00 27.17
CA SER A 36 0.91 -1.58 27.13
C SER A 36 2.16 -1.33 26.32
N ILE A 37 2.29 -0.10 25.79
CA ILE A 37 3.51 0.37 25.17
C ILE A 37 4.57 0.62 26.25
N GLY A 38 5.66 -0.12 26.16
CA GLY A 38 6.79 -0.03 27.07
C GLY A 38 7.84 0.99 26.65
N ALA A 39 9.12 0.64 26.83
CA ALA A 39 10.23 1.54 26.53
C ALA A 39 10.44 1.73 25.02
N THR A 40 10.55 2.97 24.60
CA THR A 40 11.03 3.34 23.26
C THR A 40 12.53 3.04 23.17
N TRP A 41 12.93 2.34 22.14
CA TRP A 41 14.31 1.90 21.94
C TRP A 41 14.96 2.48 20.67
N PHE A 42 14.14 3.09 19.77
CA PHE A 42 14.61 3.78 18.58
C PHE A 42 13.68 4.96 18.25
N SER A 43 14.26 6.03 17.71
CA SER A 43 13.51 7.14 17.09
C SER A 43 14.38 7.78 16.00
N SER A 44 13.78 8.02 14.84
CA SER A 44 14.43 8.72 13.72
C SER A 44 14.22 10.23 13.76
N ARG A 45 13.64 10.77 14.85
CA ARG A 45 13.34 12.20 14.98
C ARG A 45 14.63 13.01 14.81
N ARG A 46 14.67 13.88 13.79
CA ARG A 46 15.76 14.82 13.57
C ARG A 46 15.71 15.92 14.62
N GLN A 47 16.80 16.17 15.31
CA GLN A 47 16.94 17.43 16.04
C GLN A 47 17.20 18.55 15.01
N ALA A 48 16.49 19.68 15.17
CA ALA A 48 16.39 20.76 14.18
C ALA A 48 17.75 21.40 13.77
N HIS A 49 18.84 21.11 14.48
CA HIS A 49 20.14 21.76 14.29
C HIS A 49 21.25 20.85 13.73
N VAL A 50 20.98 19.59 13.46
CA VAL A 50 21.99 18.66 12.94
C VAL A 50 21.41 17.94 11.75
N GLY A 51 21.94 18.21 10.55
CA GLY A 51 21.46 17.68 9.26
C GLY A 51 21.65 16.15 9.08
N PHE A 52 22.04 15.44 10.13
CA PHE A 52 22.05 13.99 10.21
C PHE A 52 20.84 13.48 10.99
N PRO A 53 20.27 12.31 10.65
CA PRO A 53 19.38 11.62 11.56
C PRO A 53 20.20 11.29 12.81
N VAL A 54 20.17 12.18 13.77
CA VAL A 54 20.66 11.85 15.10
C VAL A 54 19.74 10.78 15.61
N LEU A 55 20.23 9.56 15.62
CA LEU A 55 19.63 8.43 16.30
C LEU A 55 19.28 8.93 17.70
N GLY A 56 18.01 9.27 17.86
CA GLY A 56 17.47 10.14 18.87
C GLY A 56 18.01 9.90 20.27
N SER A 57 18.95 10.74 20.67
CA SER A 57 19.55 10.85 21.99
C SER A 57 20.45 9.67 22.44
N TRP A 58 21.41 9.95 23.29
CA TRP A 58 22.26 8.99 24.03
C TRP A 58 21.47 7.84 24.70
N ARG A 59 20.16 8.00 24.86
CA ARG A 59 19.26 6.96 25.41
C ARG A 59 19.21 5.69 24.54
N PHE A 60 19.51 5.77 23.25
CA PHE A 60 19.48 4.66 22.29
C PHE A 60 20.89 4.20 21.88
N ALA A 61 21.92 4.75 22.51
CA ALA A 61 23.32 4.44 22.17
C ALA A 61 23.65 2.94 22.20
N LYS A 62 22.98 2.17 23.08
CA LYS A 62 23.17 0.71 23.17
C LYS A 62 22.77 -0.04 21.91
N GLN A 63 21.83 0.49 21.12
CA GLN A 63 21.32 -0.14 19.89
C GLN A 63 22.12 0.30 18.65
N LEU A 64 22.92 1.38 18.75
CA LEU A 64 23.63 1.95 17.62
C LEU A 64 24.54 0.96 16.89
N PRO A 65 25.39 0.15 17.56
CA PRO A 65 26.24 -0.80 16.87
C PRO A 65 25.44 -1.84 16.08
N ALA A 66 24.36 -2.36 16.65
CA ALA A 66 23.49 -3.33 16.01
C ALA A 66 22.77 -2.74 14.80
N LEU A 67 22.26 -1.51 14.91
CA LEU A 67 21.60 -0.80 13.80
C LEU A 67 22.61 -0.43 12.70
N ALA A 68 23.82 0.00 13.05
CA ALA A 68 24.88 0.34 12.08
C ALA A 68 25.32 -0.91 11.30
N LEU A 69 25.56 -2.03 12.01
CA LEU A 69 25.88 -3.31 11.36
C LEU A 69 24.76 -3.74 10.42
N GLY A 70 23.52 -3.73 10.89
CA GLY A 70 22.36 -4.08 10.07
C GLY A 70 22.23 -3.17 8.84
N MET A 71 22.45 -1.87 8.97
CA MET A 71 22.40 -0.92 7.86
C MET A 71 23.51 -1.20 6.83
N TYR A 72 24.71 -1.52 7.28
CA TYR A 72 25.80 -1.91 6.38
C TYR A 72 25.43 -3.20 5.62
N GLN A 73 24.92 -4.23 6.32
CA GLN A 73 24.49 -5.48 5.71
C GLN A 73 23.35 -5.25 4.70
N LEU A 74 22.35 -4.46 5.08
CA LEU A 74 21.23 -4.13 4.20
C LEU A 74 21.69 -3.40 2.94
N LYS A 75 22.51 -2.37 3.06
CA LYS A 75 23.02 -1.63 1.89
C LYS A 75 23.82 -2.54 0.94
N ARG A 76 24.62 -3.45 1.46
CA ARG A 76 25.31 -4.44 0.61
C ARG A 76 24.34 -5.38 -0.10
N ALA A 77 23.33 -5.88 0.61
CA ALA A 77 22.34 -6.77 0.04
C ALA A 77 21.51 -6.07 -1.07
N LEU A 78 21.18 -4.79 -0.89
CA LEU A 78 20.43 -4.00 -1.87
C LEU A 78 21.17 -3.79 -3.20
N LEU A 79 22.51 -3.86 -3.22
CA LEU A 79 23.28 -3.78 -4.48
C LEU A 79 22.98 -4.94 -5.46
N HIS A 80 22.42 -6.03 -4.95
CA HIS A 80 22.10 -7.22 -5.76
C HIS A 80 20.61 -7.31 -6.13
N THR A 81 19.81 -6.28 -5.82
CA THR A 81 18.34 -6.32 -5.99
C THR A 81 17.91 -6.44 -7.46
N GLU A 82 18.62 -5.78 -8.38
CA GLU A 82 18.28 -5.80 -9.82
C GLU A 82 18.40 -7.19 -10.45
N GLY A 83 19.34 -8.01 -9.97
CA GLY A 83 19.58 -9.39 -10.46
C GLY A 83 18.70 -10.45 -9.83
N LEU A 84 17.79 -10.11 -8.91
CA LEU A 84 16.97 -11.10 -8.23
C LEU A 84 15.88 -11.67 -9.16
N ALA A 85 15.69 -12.99 -9.08
CA ALA A 85 14.58 -13.64 -9.74
C ALA A 85 13.24 -13.09 -9.22
N SER A 86 12.29 -12.85 -10.12
CA SER A 86 10.96 -12.33 -9.76
C SER A 86 10.15 -13.28 -8.86
N THR A 87 10.54 -14.56 -8.84
CA THR A 87 9.90 -15.61 -8.02
C THR A 87 10.55 -15.79 -6.65
N LEU A 88 11.71 -15.19 -6.38
CA LEU A 88 12.41 -15.32 -5.10
C LEU A 88 11.57 -14.67 -3.99
N SER A 89 11.17 -15.46 -3.00
CA SER A 89 10.41 -14.94 -1.84
C SER A 89 11.31 -14.16 -0.88
N LEU A 90 10.70 -13.31 -0.06
CA LEU A 90 11.41 -12.56 0.98
C LEU A 90 12.07 -13.51 1.99
N ALA A 91 11.43 -14.64 2.32
CA ALA A 91 11.99 -15.65 3.22
C ALA A 91 13.29 -16.26 2.66
N GLU A 92 13.29 -16.66 1.40
CA GLU A 92 14.48 -17.21 0.72
C GLU A 92 15.60 -16.18 0.60
N TRP A 93 15.24 -14.93 0.29
CA TRP A 93 16.22 -13.84 0.24
C TRP A 93 16.88 -13.59 1.60
N MET A 94 16.12 -13.59 2.68
CA MET A 94 16.64 -13.42 4.04
C MET A 94 17.62 -14.52 4.46
N GLN A 95 17.46 -15.74 3.95
CA GLN A 95 18.42 -16.81 4.19
C GLN A 95 19.77 -16.56 3.50
N GLN A 96 19.73 -15.94 2.31
CA GLN A 96 20.95 -15.61 1.54
C GLN A 96 21.65 -14.36 2.05
N TYR A 97 20.89 -13.39 2.57
CA TYR A 97 21.40 -12.08 3.01
C TYR A 97 20.97 -11.81 4.47
N PRO A 98 21.67 -12.41 5.45
CA PRO A 98 21.34 -12.17 6.84
C PRO A 98 21.62 -10.73 7.27
N ILE A 99 20.60 -10.08 7.85
CA ILE A 99 20.69 -8.71 8.36
C ILE A 99 20.44 -8.74 9.86
N HIS A 100 21.16 -7.90 10.60
CA HIS A 100 21.04 -7.84 12.05
C HIS A 100 19.58 -7.64 12.48
N PRO A 101 19.02 -8.51 13.38
CA PRO A 101 17.60 -8.53 13.73
C PRO A 101 17.04 -7.19 14.21
N MET A 102 17.81 -6.39 14.95
CA MET A 102 17.39 -5.07 15.42
C MET A 102 17.03 -4.11 14.27
N LEU A 103 17.75 -4.17 13.16
CA LEU A 103 17.38 -3.36 11.99
C LEU A 103 16.28 -4.04 11.20
N TRP A 104 16.46 -5.33 10.86
CA TRP A 104 15.52 -6.01 9.97
C TRP A 104 14.13 -6.15 10.60
N HIS A 105 14.04 -6.87 11.71
CA HIS A 105 12.76 -7.10 12.38
C HIS A 105 12.27 -5.90 13.18
N GLY A 106 13.19 -5.04 13.66
CA GLY A 106 12.83 -3.88 14.48
C GLY A 106 12.45 -2.63 13.68
N CYS A 107 13.00 -2.44 12.48
CA CYS A 107 12.76 -1.23 11.69
C CYS A 107 12.20 -1.51 10.29
N VAL A 108 12.77 -2.47 9.54
CA VAL A 108 12.40 -2.71 8.14
C VAL A 108 11.07 -3.47 8.04
N VAL A 109 10.96 -4.60 8.72
CA VAL A 109 9.74 -5.43 8.71
C VAL A 109 8.49 -4.64 9.12
N PRO A 110 8.49 -3.83 10.20
CA PRO A 110 7.31 -3.03 10.57
C PRO A 110 6.87 -2.05 9.47
N VAL A 111 7.81 -1.43 8.76
CA VAL A 111 7.50 -0.56 7.63
C VAL A 111 6.89 -1.36 6.48
N LEU A 112 7.44 -2.52 6.14
CA LEU A 112 6.90 -3.38 5.10
C LEU A 112 5.49 -3.90 5.47
N LEU A 113 5.26 -4.29 6.72
CA LEU A 113 3.93 -4.70 7.20
C LEU A 113 2.89 -3.58 7.06
N THR A 114 3.29 -2.32 7.25
CA THR A 114 2.41 -1.16 7.04
C THR A 114 2.03 -0.99 5.58
N VAL A 115 2.99 -1.15 4.68
CA VAL A 115 2.76 -0.99 3.23
C VAL A 115 1.99 -2.17 2.67
N CYS A 116 2.33 -3.39 3.09
CA CYS A 116 1.68 -4.62 2.61
C CYS A 116 0.37 -4.94 3.36
N THR A 117 0.14 -4.32 4.54
CA THR A 117 -1.05 -4.54 5.40
C THR A 117 -1.37 -6.02 5.62
N CYS A 118 -0.35 -6.81 5.93
CA CYS A 118 -0.44 -8.24 6.21
C CYS A 118 0.33 -8.60 7.49
N ASP A 119 0.30 -9.86 7.89
CA ASP A 119 1.13 -10.40 8.96
C ASP A 119 2.53 -10.82 8.47
N VAL A 120 3.43 -11.13 9.40
CA VAL A 120 4.81 -11.55 9.07
C VAL A 120 4.85 -12.82 8.22
N PRO A 121 4.11 -13.91 8.54
CA PRO A 121 4.08 -15.10 7.70
C PRO A 121 3.64 -14.84 6.26
N THR A 122 2.68 -13.96 6.07
CA THR A 122 2.24 -13.54 4.73
C THR A 122 3.30 -12.71 4.04
N LEU A 123 3.91 -11.72 4.72
CA LEU A 123 4.99 -10.89 4.17
C LEU A 123 6.17 -11.73 3.67
N LEU A 124 6.55 -12.77 4.40
CA LEU A 124 7.67 -13.65 4.02
C LEU A 124 7.46 -14.39 2.71
N ARG A 125 6.22 -14.57 2.26
CA ARG A 125 5.86 -15.18 0.97
C ARG A 125 5.87 -14.20 -0.20
N TRP A 126 5.99 -12.91 0.06
CA TRP A 126 6.04 -11.90 -1.01
C TRP A 126 7.34 -12.03 -1.81
N PRO A 127 7.31 -11.68 -3.12
CA PRO A 127 8.53 -11.55 -3.90
C PRO A 127 9.47 -10.52 -3.26
N ALA A 128 10.74 -10.87 -3.11
CA ALA A 128 11.72 -10.02 -2.45
C ALA A 128 11.97 -8.71 -3.24
N ARG A 129 12.11 -8.80 -4.56
CA ARG A 129 12.53 -7.68 -5.41
C ARG A 129 11.68 -6.40 -5.21
N PRO A 130 10.34 -6.39 -5.35
CA PRO A 130 9.56 -5.17 -5.19
C PRO A 130 9.63 -4.58 -3.78
N LEU A 131 9.74 -5.43 -2.74
CA LEU A 131 9.92 -4.98 -1.36
C LEU A 131 11.27 -4.32 -1.15
N LEU A 132 12.33 -4.86 -1.74
CA LEU A 132 13.69 -4.32 -1.61
C LEU A 132 13.87 -3.04 -2.41
N VAL A 133 13.29 -2.92 -3.60
CA VAL A 133 13.21 -1.66 -4.35
C VAL A 133 12.51 -0.60 -3.52
N PHE A 134 11.39 -0.93 -2.88
CA PHE A 134 10.69 -0.03 -1.97
C PHE A 134 11.58 0.41 -0.81
N VAL A 135 12.30 -0.51 -0.15
CA VAL A 135 13.22 -0.21 0.95
C VAL A 135 14.36 0.69 0.48
N ASP A 136 14.98 0.38 -0.66
CA ASP A 136 16.09 1.17 -1.21
C ASP A 136 15.68 2.61 -1.51
N LEU A 137 14.52 2.81 -2.13
CA LEU A 137 13.98 4.13 -2.43
C LEU A 137 13.65 4.93 -1.15
N LEU A 138 13.14 4.28 -0.11
CA LEU A 138 12.93 4.93 1.20
C LEU A 138 14.25 5.37 1.85
N LEU A 139 15.33 4.61 1.68
CA LEU A 139 16.64 4.94 2.23
C LEU A 139 17.35 6.09 1.48
N ARG A 140 17.00 6.33 0.22
CA ARG A 140 17.55 7.43 -0.60
C ARG A 140 16.96 8.81 -0.30
N ASP A 141 16.07 8.92 0.69
CA ASP A 141 15.44 10.16 1.15
C ASP A 141 14.61 10.91 0.10
N ALA A 142 13.62 10.27 -0.42
CA ALA A 142 12.53 11.04 -0.97
C ALA A 142 11.51 11.28 0.17
N GLY A 143 11.23 12.52 0.49
CA GLY A 143 10.21 12.85 1.49
C GLY A 143 8.88 12.16 1.18
N LEU A 144 8.01 11.97 2.17
CA LEU A 144 6.65 11.56 1.93
C LEU A 144 5.75 12.78 1.72
N TYR A 145 4.82 12.65 0.78
CA TYR A 145 3.83 13.67 0.43
C TYR A 145 2.42 13.16 0.66
N ARG A 146 1.53 14.07 0.97
CA ARG A 146 0.08 13.85 1.00
C ARG A 146 -0.60 14.81 0.05
N LEU A 147 -1.78 14.42 -0.43
CA LEU A 147 -2.65 15.28 -1.23
C LEU A 147 -3.49 16.15 -0.28
N HIS A 148 -3.66 17.41 -0.59
CA HIS A 148 -4.68 18.23 0.07
C HIS A 148 -6.06 17.62 -0.17
N GLY A 149 -6.83 17.42 0.89
CA GLY A 149 -8.10 16.69 0.86
C GLY A 149 -7.98 15.16 0.68
N GLY A 150 -6.74 14.62 0.76
CA GLY A 150 -6.47 13.17 0.71
C GLY A 150 -6.85 12.51 -0.61
N THR A 151 -6.98 11.19 -0.61
CA THR A 151 -7.41 10.42 -1.79
C THR A 151 -8.86 10.72 -2.21
N HIS A 152 -9.65 11.30 -1.29
CA HIS A 152 -11.01 11.73 -1.60
C HIS A 152 -11.03 12.89 -2.62
N ALA A 153 -10.11 13.85 -2.49
CA ALA A 153 -9.95 14.93 -3.47
C ALA A 153 -9.62 14.38 -4.86
N LEU A 154 -8.71 13.41 -4.94
CA LEU A 154 -8.37 12.74 -6.19
C LEU A 154 -9.57 12.02 -6.79
N ALA A 155 -10.30 11.24 -5.99
CA ALA A 155 -11.50 10.55 -6.45
C ALA A 155 -12.58 11.51 -6.94
N ASN A 156 -12.79 12.64 -6.24
CA ASN A 156 -13.76 13.66 -6.65
C ASN A 156 -13.38 14.38 -7.94
N ALA A 157 -12.10 14.67 -8.14
CA ALA A 157 -11.62 15.27 -9.38
C ALA A 157 -11.80 14.31 -10.56
N LEU A 158 -11.49 13.02 -10.39
CA LEU A 158 -11.68 11.99 -11.43
C LEU A 158 -13.15 11.71 -11.78
N LYS A 159 -14.08 12.01 -10.87
CA LYS A 159 -15.53 11.85 -11.13
C LYS A 159 -16.12 12.94 -12.01
N GLN A 160 -15.42 14.06 -12.19
CA GLN A 160 -15.95 15.18 -12.99
C GLN A 160 -16.13 14.73 -14.43
N GLY A 161 -17.30 14.99 -14.98
CA GLY A 161 -17.66 14.61 -16.36
C GLY A 161 -18.05 13.13 -16.54
N VAL A 162 -18.09 12.35 -15.47
CA VAL A 162 -18.51 10.93 -15.51
C VAL A 162 -19.91 10.78 -14.92
N SER A 163 -20.80 10.08 -15.62
CA SER A 163 -22.10 9.70 -15.09
C SER A 163 -21.95 8.62 -14.02
N LEU A 164 -22.41 8.87 -12.79
CA LEU A 164 -22.25 7.98 -11.64
C LEU A 164 -23.59 7.40 -11.22
N LEU A 165 -23.66 6.09 -11.12
CA LEU A 165 -24.77 5.34 -10.52
C LEU A 165 -24.31 4.82 -9.16
N ASN A 166 -24.53 5.62 -8.11
CA ASN A 166 -24.21 5.22 -6.74
C ASN A 166 -25.25 4.21 -6.22
N HIS A 167 -24.83 3.38 -5.25
CA HIS A 167 -25.68 2.35 -4.64
C HIS A 167 -26.27 1.33 -5.63
N THR A 168 -25.60 1.16 -6.77
CA THR A 168 -26.01 0.25 -7.84
C THR A 168 -25.00 -0.88 -7.94
N SER A 169 -25.39 -2.06 -7.48
CA SER A 169 -24.54 -3.26 -7.55
C SER A 169 -24.73 -3.96 -8.88
N VAL A 170 -23.64 -4.34 -9.54
CA VAL A 170 -23.67 -5.16 -10.76
C VAL A 170 -23.92 -6.61 -10.37
N SER A 171 -24.91 -7.24 -11.01
CA SER A 171 -25.30 -8.64 -10.81
C SER A 171 -24.80 -9.57 -11.91
N ALA A 172 -24.68 -9.07 -13.16
CA ALA A 172 -24.16 -9.87 -14.28
C ALA A 172 -23.48 -8.98 -15.34
N ILE A 173 -22.46 -9.54 -15.98
CA ILE A 173 -21.85 -9.00 -17.20
C ILE A 173 -21.78 -10.13 -18.23
N HIS A 174 -22.28 -9.88 -19.42
CA HIS A 174 -22.19 -10.75 -20.59
C HIS A 174 -21.95 -9.92 -21.84
N GLN A 175 -21.45 -10.51 -22.92
CA GLN A 175 -21.22 -9.80 -24.17
C GLN A 175 -21.76 -10.60 -25.37
N ASN A 176 -22.01 -9.88 -26.46
CA ASN A 176 -22.17 -10.44 -27.81
C ASN A 176 -21.04 -9.91 -28.71
N HIS A 177 -21.16 -10.12 -30.03
CA HIS A 177 -20.13 -9.65 -30.98
C HIS A 177 -20.03 -8.12 -31.07
N GLU A 178 -21.09 -7.37 -30.70
CA GLU A 178 -21.15 -5.92 -30.89
C GLU A 178 -21.01 -5.15 -29.59
N GLN A 179 -21.55 -5.67 -28.48
CA GLN A 179 -21.69 -4.93 -27.22
C GLN A 179 -21.46 -5.83 -26.00
N VAL A 180 -21.17 -5.20 -24.88
CA VAL A 180 -21.20 -5.80 -23.56
C VAL A 180 -22.37 -5.25 -22.76
N PHE A 181 -23.05 -6.12 -22.05
CA PHE A 181 -24.27 -5.83 -21.28
C PHE A 181 -23.93 -5.92 -19.79
N VAL A 182 -24.30 -4.88 -19.05
CA VAL A 182 -24.18 -4.83 -17.60
C VAL A 182 -25.57 -4.84 -17.00
N ARG A 183 -25.86 -5.82 -16.15
CA ARG A 183 -27.11 -5.93 -15.41
C ARG A 183 -26.87 -5.57 -13.95
N ASP A 184 -27.72 -4.75 -13.38
CA ASP A 184 -27.68 -4.40 -11.96
C ASP A 184 -28.53 -5.35 -11.10
N ALA A 185 -28.48 -5.16 -9.77
CA ALA A 185 -29.26 -5.94 -8.82
C ALA A 185 -30.77 -5.67 -8.89
N ALA A 186 -31.19 -4.60 -9.55
CA ALA A 186 -32.59 -4.28 -9.83
C ALA A 186 -33.08 -4.82 -11.20
N GLU A 187 -32.28 -5.69 -11.84
CA GLU A 187 -32.51 -6.33 -13.14
C GLU A 187 -32.49 -5.35 -14.34
N HIS A 188 -32.08 -4.09 -14.17
CA HIS A 188 -31.89 -3.19 -15.30
C HIS A 188 -30.65 -3.59 -16.08
N THR A 189 -30.79 -3.71 -17.39
CA THR A 189 -29.66 -4.05 -18.28
C THR A 189 -29.35 -2.87 -19.19
N GLN A 190 -28.08 -2.52 -19.26
CA GLN A 190 -27.57 -1.46 -20.14
C GLN A 190 -26.44 -2.01 -21.01
N ALA A 191 -26.42 -1.60 -22.30
CA ALA A 191 -25.40 -1.98 -23.26
C ALA A 191 -24.29 -0.91 -23.36
N PHE A 192 -23.07 -1.36 -23.53
CA PHE A 192 -21.86 -0.53 -23.66
C PHE A 192 -20.94 -1.09 -24.73
N ASP A 193 -20.09 -0.24 -25.30
CA ASP A 193 -19.05 -0.68 -26.23
C ASP A 193 -17.94 -1.45 -25.48
N HIS A 194 -17.56 -0.98 -24.31
CA HIS A 194 -16.57 -1.60 -23.44
C HIS A 194 -16.97 -1.47 -21.96
N VAL A 195 -16.56 -2.45 -21.17
CA VAL A 195 -16.67 -2.43 -19.69
C VAL A 195 -15.29 -2.58 -19.06
N ILE A 196 -14.97 -1.73 -18.10
CA ILE A 196 -13.76 -1.81 -17.29
C ILE A 196 -14.15 -2.24 -15.88
N VAL A 197 -13.69 -3.42 -15.46
CA VAL A 197 -13.89 -3.93 -14.10
C VAL A 197 -12.71 -3.50 -13.25
N ALA A 198 -12.94 -2.57 -12.33
CA ALA A 198 -11.94 -2.02 -11.40
C ALA A 198 -12.22 -2.40 -9.94
N THR A 199 -12.95 -3.48 -9.72
CA THR A 199 -13.33 -3.98 -8.39
C THR A 199 -12.25 -4.91 -7.81
N PRO A 200 -12.24 -5.16 -6.48
CA PRO A 200 -11.48 -6.27 -5.91
C PRO A 200 -11.88 -7.60 -6.57
N THR A 201 -10.92 -8.49 -6.81
CA THR A 201 -11.17 -9.72 -7.56
C THR A 201 -12.20 -10.66 -6.91
N GLN A 202 -12.29 -10.60 -5.58
CA GLN A 202 -13.30 -11.33 -4.80
C GLN A 202 -14.75 -10.90 -5.13
N ALA A 203 -14.93 -9.70 -5.66
CA ALA A 203 -16.22 -9.15 -6.05
C ALA A 203 -16.61 -9.44 -7.52
N CYS A 204 -15.79 -10.17 -8.29
CA CYS A 204 -16.00 -10.43 -9.72
C CYS A 204 -16.93 -11.63 -10.00
N GLY A 205 -17.76 -12.04 -9.05
CA GLY A 205 -18.75 -13.14 -9.21
C GLY A 205 -19.77 -12.92 -10.31
N PHE A 206 -20.02 -11.67 -10.69
CA PHE A 206 -20.94 -11.21 -11.73
C PHE A 206 -20.48 -11.50 -13.18
N LEU A 207 -19.23 -11.94 -13.39
CA LEU A 207 -18.76 -12.32 -14.71
C LEU A 207 -19.43 -13.64 -15.16
N ASP A 208 -19.98 -13.67 -16.38
CA ASP A 208 -20.54 -14.86 -16.96
C ASP A 208 -19.49 -15.94 -17.16
N ALA A 209 -19.68 -17.12 -16.56
CA ALA A 209 -18.72 -18.19 -16.59
C ALA A 209 -18.57 -18.85 -17.98
N ALA A 210 -19.60 -18.79 -18.81
CA ALA A 210 -19.54 -19.33 -20.17
C ALA A 210 -18.67 -18.50 -21.11
N GLN A 211 -18.59 -17.19 -20.84
CA GLN A 211 -17.83 -16.24 -21.68
C GLN A 211 -16.50 -15.82 -21.07
N PHE A 212 -16.42 -15.68 -19.74
CA PHE A 212 -15.30 -15.15 -18.97
C PHE A 212 -14.79 -16.16 -17.93
N GLY A 213 -14.99 -17.48 -18.19
CA GLY A 213 -14.63 -18.52 -17.23
C GLY A 213 -13.16 -18.50 -16.87
N LEU A 214 -12.27 -18.32 -17.86
CA LEU A 214 -10.83 -18.27 -17.64
C LEU A 214 -10.43 -17.07 -16.78
N GLU A 215 -10.93 -15.87 -17.10
CA GLU A 215 -10.67 -14.67 -16.28
C GLU A 215 -11.20 -14.85 -14.86
N LYS A 216 -12.39 -15.41 -14.70
CA LYS A 216 -13.00 -15.65 -13.38
C LYS A 216 -12.19 -16.63 -12.55
N ASP A 217 -11.71 -17.71 -13.13
CA ASP A 217 -10.86 -18.71 -12.47
C ASP A 217 -9.51 -18.13 -12.06
N LEU A 218 -8.91 -17.30 -12.92
CA LEU A 218 -7.67 -16.61 -12.61
C LEU A 218 -7.86 -15.57 -11.50
N LEU A 219 -8.91 -14.76 -11.55
CA LEU A 219 -9.22 -13.76 -10.54
C LEU A 219 -9.43 -14.38 -9.14
N GLN A 220 -10.05 -15.56 -9.06
CA GLN A 220 -10.28 -16.29 -7.80
C GLN A 220 -8.98 -16.82 -7.17
N GLN A 221 -7.92 -17.00 -7.94
CA GLN A 221 -6.62 -17.47 -7.45
C GLN A 221 -5.81 -16.35 -6.75
N LEU A 222 -6.21 -15.09 -6.88
CA LEU A 222 -5.50 -13.98 -6.25
C LEU A 222 -5.83 -13.92 -4.74
N PRO A 223 -4.82 -14.09 -3.88
CA PRO A 223 -5.04 -14.12 -2.43
C PRO A 223 -5.25 -12.71 -1.87
N TYR A 224 -6.04 -12.64 -0.80
CA TYR A 224 -6.28 -11.41 -0.05
C TYR A 224 -5.96 -11.60 1.44
N SER A 225 -5.45 -10.55 2.05
CA SER A 225 -5.30 -10.40 3.49
C SER A 225 -6.26 -9.35 4.01
N SER A 226 -6.76 -9.54 5.21
CA SER A 226 -7.63 -8.56 5.85
C SER A 226 -7.06 -8.12 7.19
N GLY A 227 -7.37 -6.90 7.59
CA GLY A 227 -7.00 -6.36 8.87
C GLY A 227 -7.95 -5.26 9.29
N GLU A 228 -7.79 -4.83 10.51
CA GLU A 228 -8.63 -3.83 11.14
C GLU A 228 -7.91 -2.49 11.25
N LEU A 229 -8.54 -1.45 10.71
CA LEU A 229 -8.11 -0.08 10.86
C LEU A 229 -9.04 0.63 11.84
N ILE A 230 -8.49 1.14 12.94
CA ILE A 230 -9.23 1.89 13.95
C ILE A 230 -8.73 3.33 13.97
N SER A 231 -9.62 4.29 13.76
CA SER A 231 -9.39 5.70 14.03
C SER A 231 -9.91 6.02 15.43
N HIS A 232 -9.07 6.59 16.29
CA HIS A 232 -9.39 6.75 17.72
C HIS A 232 -8.59 7.89 18.37
N THR A 233 -8.94 8.21 19.61
CA THR A 233 -8.24 9.22 20.45
C THR A 233 -7.48 8.61 21.63
N ASP A 234 -7.38 7.28 21.73
CA ASP A 234 -6.70 6.60 22.82
C ASP A 234 -5.18 6.72 22.70
N SER A 235 -4.54 7.41 23.61
CA SER A 235 -3.09 7.60 23.65
C SER A 235 -2.30 6.41 24.21
N ASN A 236 -2.97 5.36 24.70
CA ASN A 236 -2.30 4.15 25.20
C ASN A 236 -1.54 3.37 24.13
N VAL A 237 -1.85 3.62 22.85
CA VAL A 237 -1.08 3.09 21.69
C VAL A 237 0.26 3.79 21.47
N MET A 238 0.56 4.83 22.25
CA MET A 238 1.78 5.64 22.14
C MET A 238 2.65 5.49 23.40
N PRO A 239 3.96 5.79 23.31
CA PRO A 239 4.83 5.85 24.49
C PRO A 239 4.27 6.78 25.56
N ARG A 240 4.44 6.43 26.85
CA ARG A 240 3.96 7.25 27.98
C ARG A 240 4.51 8.69 27.95
N LYS A 241 5.76 8.88 27.47
CA LYS A 241 6.40 10.20 27.43
C LYS A 241 6.12 10.84 26.07
N ARG A 242 5.38 11.94 26.03
CA ARG A 242 5.06 12.71 24.81
C ARG A 242 6.28 13.06 23.96
N ARG A 243 7.43 13.29 24.57
CA ARG A 243 8.70 13.53 23.85
C ARG A 243 9.18 12.36 22.98
N ASP A 244 8.69 11.15 23.24
CA ASP A 244 9.03 9.94 22.50
C ASP A 244 8.01 9.65 21.39
N TRP A 245 6.98 10.50 21.25
CA TRP A 245 5.99 10.38 20.19
C TRP A 245 6.59 10.76 18.84
N SER A 246 6.27 10.00 17.84
CA SER A 246 6.56 10.27 16.43
C SER A 246 5.30 10.02 15.61
N PRO A 247 5.14 10.68 14.44
CA PRO A 247 3.99 10.45 13.57
C PRO A 247 3.77 8.99 13.22
N LEU A 248 4.86 8.25 12.99
CA LEU A 248 4.83 6.82 12.73
C LEU A 248 5.35 6.09 13.96
N HIS A 249 4.49 5.35 14.63
CA HIS A 249 4.86 4.60 15.83
C HIS A 249 4.69 3.11 15.60
N TYR A 250 5.79 2.38 15.78
CA TYR A 250 5.83 0.92 15.71
C TYR A 250 6.04 0.35 17.10
N SER A 251 5.20 -0.59 17.49
CA SER A 251 5.39 -1.34 18.73
C SER A 251 5.50 -2.83 18.42
N MET A 252 6.33 -3.53 19.18
CA MET A 252 6.64 -4.91 18.91
C MET A 252 7.02 -5.68 20.16
N ARG A 253 6.85 -6.98 20.12
CA ARG A 253 7.38 -7.87 21.17
C ARG A 253 8.90 -7.97 21.03
N ARG A 254 9.57 -8.31 22.16
CA ARG A 254 11.05 -8.39 22.21
C ARG A 254 11.65 -9.47 21.32
N ASP A 255 10.89 -10.52 21.06
CA ASP A 255 11.23 -11.63 20.16
C ASP A 255 10.83 -11.37 18.71
N PHE A 256 10.30 -10.18 18.41
CA PHE A 256 9.78 -9.78 17.11
C PHE A 256 8.64 -10.66 16.56
N SER A 257 7.98 -11.44 17.40
CA SER A 257 6.89 -12.34 16.99
C SER A 257 5.61 -11.60 16.60
N ALA A 258 5.44 -10.36 17.08
CA ALA A 258 4.27 -9.55 16.76
C ALA A 258 4.62 -8.07 16.71
N HIS A 259 3.96 -7.37 15.78
CA HIS A 259 4.13 -5.95 15.50
C HIS A 259 2.77 -5.25 15.46
N SER A 260 2.76 -4.00 15.86
CA SER A 260 1.61 -3.10 15.75
C SER A 260 2.06 -1.75 15.22
N PHE A 261 1.18 -1.08 14.51
CA PHE A 261 1.47 0.20 13.90
C PHE A 261 0.38 1.21 14.22
N SER A 262 0.79 2.39 14.65
CA SER A 262 -0.11 3.52 14.90
C SER A 262 0.45 4.79 14.27
N VAL A 263 -0.42 5.52 13.58
CA VAL A 263 -0.13 6.84 13.02
C VAL A 263 -0.74 7.90 13.94
N TRP A 264 0.08 8.83 14.43
CA TRP A 264 -0.41 10.04 15.05
C TRP A 264 -0.68 11.08 13.96
N LEU A 265 -1.95 11.39 13.72
CA LEU A 265 -2.41 12.17 12.57
C LEU A 265 -2.13 13.67 12.70
N ASN A 266 -2.18 14.25 13.90
CA ASN A 266 -2.09 15.71 14.08
C ASN A 266 -0.85 16.35 13.40
N PRO A 267 0.37 15.78 13.44
CA PRO A 267 1.52 16.39 12.78
C PRO A 267 1.62 16.14 11.28
N ILE A 268 0.72 15.32 10.73
CA ILE A 268 0.77 14.93 9.30
C ILE A 268 -0.48 15.27 8.52
N GLU A 269 -1.56 15.66 9.20
CA GLU A 269 -2.83 16.02 8.58
C GLU A 269 -3.08 17.52 8.78
N THR A 270 -3.06 18.29 7.69
CA THR A 270 -3.16 19.76 7.76
C THR A 270 -4.51 20.28 8.29
N SER A 271 -5.54 19.42 8.24
CA SER A 271 -6.86 19.74 8.82
C SER A 271 -6.90 19.61 10.36
N LEU A 272 -5.87 19.01 10.96
CA LEU A 272 -5.76 18.80 12.40
C LEU A 272 -4.68 19.73 13.00
N SER A 273 -5.02 20.44 14.07
CA SER A 273 -4.02 21.20 14.83
C SER A 273 -3.14 20.26 15.66
N GLU A 274 -1.84 20.56 15.77
CA GLU A 274 -0.94 19.82 16.67
C GLU A 274 -1.32 20.00 18.16
N THR A 275 -2.06 21.04 18.49
CA THR A 275 -2.55 21.36 19.85
C THR A 275 -3.93 20.78 20.14
N ALA A 276 -4.65 20.29 19.13
CA ALA A 276 -5.94 19.64 19.32
C ALA A 276 -5.78 18.28 20.02
N PRO A 277 -6.86 17.68 20.54
CA PRO A 277 -6.82 16.31 21.02
C PRO A 277 -6.18 15.37 19.99
N ALA A 278 -5.31 14.49 20.48
CA ALA A 278 -4.56 13.60 19.61
C ALA A 278 -5.49 12.60 18.92
N VAL A 279 -5.34 12.47 17.60
CA VAL A 279 -6.06 11.52 16.77
C VAL A 279 -5.06 10.49 16.21
N PHE A 280 -5.42 9.24 16.29
CA PHE A 280 -4.60 8.12 15.84
C PHE A 280 -5.34 7.25 14.84
N GLN A 281 -4.57 6.58 13.98
CA GLN A 281 -5.01 5.43 13.20
C GLN A 281 -4.11 4.24 13.53
N SER A 282 -4.70 3.17 14.04
CA SER A 282 -3.99 1.93 14.37
C SER A 282 -4.42 0.79 13.48
N TRP A 283 -3.45 0.06 12.96
CA TRP A 283 -3.65 -1.16 12.17
C TRP A 283 -3.33 -2.38 13.02
N ASN A 284 -4.30 -3.29 13.16
CA ASN A 284 -4.18 -4.53 13.93
C ASN A 284 -3.49 -4.30 15.28
N SER A 285 -4.04 -3.38 16.08
CA SER A 285 -3.44 -2.98 17.37
C SER A 285 -3.26 -4.17 18.31
N LEU A 286 -2.04 -4.32 18.85
CA LEU A 286 -1.74 -5.31 19.89
C LEU A 286 -2.06 -4.78 21.29
N SER A 287 -2.23 -3.47 21.43
CA SER A 287 -2.68 -2.85 22.68
C SER A 287 -4.18 -2.60 22.59
N PRO A 288 -4.95 -2.86 23.66
CA PRO A 288 -6.38 -2.60 23.65
C PRO A 288 -6.64 -1.10 23.48
N ILE A 289 -7.64 -0.77 22.67
CA ILE A 289 -8.14 0.59 22.44
C ILE A 289 -9.48 0.69 23.13
N ALA A 290 -9.64 1.68 24.01
CA ALA A 290 -10.87 1.84 24.77
C ALA A 290 -12.05 2.22 23.86
N ASP A 291 -13.17 1.49 23.91
CA ASP A 291 -14.33 1.66 23.03
C ASP A 291 -14.82 3.12 22.94
N LYS A 292 -14.86 3.81 24.08
CA LYS A 292 -15.28 5.23 24.17
C LYS A 292 -14.38 6.20 23.41
N THR A 293 -13.19 5.76 22.96
CA THR A 293 -12.23 6.59 22.23
C THR A 293 -12.27 6.30 20.73
N ILE A 294 -12.98 5.27 20.29
CA ILE A 294 -13.09 4.89 18.89
C ILE A 294 -13.95 5.90 18.15
N ILE A 295 -13.41 6.46 17.08
CA ILE A 295 -14.09 7.34 16.14
C ILE A 295 -14.70 6.51 15.02
N GLN A 296 -13.91 5.57 14.48
CA GLN A 296 -14.32 4.70 13.38
C GLN A 296 -13.49 3.42 13.40
N GLN A 297 -14.14 2.32 13.09
CA GLN A 297 -13.52 1.00 12.95
C GLN A 297 -13.93 0.41 11.60
N THR A 298 -12.95 -0.05 10.83
CA THR A 298 -13.20 -0.56 9.48
C THR A 298 -12.32 -1.78 9.22
N ARG A 299 -12.93 -2.84 8.73
CA ARG A 299 -12.18 -4.00 8.22
C ARG A 299 -11.85 -3.77 6.76
N LEU A 300 -10.56 -3.79 6.43
CA LEU A 300 -10.05 -3.61 5.08
C LEU A 300 -9.45 -4.91 4.57
N THR A 301 -9.59 -5.13 3.27
CA THR A 301 -8.96 -6.25 2.56
C THR A 301 -8.02 -5.71 1.49
N ARG A 302 -6.91 -6.40 1.27
CA ARG A 302 -5.92 -6.04 0.26
C ARG A 302 -5.40 -7.29 -0.43
N ALA A 303 -5.17 -7.20 -1.74
CA ALA A 303 -4.51 -8.25 -2.49
C ALA A 303 -3.11 -8.52 -1.92
N VAL A 304 -2.72 -9.79 -1.86
CA VAL A 304 -1.40 -10.25 -1.43
C VAL A 304 -0.60 -10.62 -2.67
N CYS A 305 0.60 -10.06 -2.80
CA CYS A 305 1.51 -10.42 -3.87
C CYS A 305 2.32 -11.66 -3.46
N THR A 306 2.22 -12.72 -4.25
CA THR A 306 3.04 -13.93 -4.11
C THR A 306 3.65 -14.28 -5.46
N PRO A 307 4.71 -15.11 -5.53
CA PRO A 307 5.21 -15.60 -6.82
C PRO A 307 4.11 -16.24 -7.69
N ALA A 308 3.19 -16.99 -7.07
CA ALA A 308 2.06 -17.59 -7.79
C ALA A 308 1.07 -16.52 -8.30
N SER A 309 0.72 -15.51 -7.48
CA SER A 309 -0.19 -14.44 -7.91
C SER A 309 0.40 -13.58 -9.02
N LEU A 310 1.74 -13.41 -9.09
CA LEU A 310 2.41 -12.73 -10.20
C LEU A 310 2.21 -13.48 -11.52
N GLN A 311 2.23 -14.81 -11.51
CA GLN A 311 1.95 -15.61 -12.73
C GLN A 311 0.51 -15.43 -13.18
N VAL A 312 -0.44 -15.40 -12.23
CA VAL A 312 -1.85 -15.13 -12.53
C VAL A 312 -2.03 -13.75 -13.15
N VAL A 313 -1.40 -12.72 -12.57
CA VAL A 313 -1.45 -11.35 -13.11
C VAL A 313 -0.89 -11.29 -14.53
N LYS A 314 0.25 -11.96 -14.80
CA LYS A 314 0.82 -12.05 -16.16
C LYS A 314 -0.12 -12.72 -17.15
N GLN A 315 -0.79 -13.81 -16.75
CA GLN A 315 -1.77 -14.48 -17.60
C GLN A 315 -2.95 -13.55 -17.92
N LEU A 316 -3.49 -12.84 -16.90
CA LEU A 316 -4.57 -11.87 -17.11
C LEU A 316 -4.15 -10.72 -18.03
N GLN A 317 -2.92 -10.22 -17.88
CA GLN A 317 -2.36 -9.19 -18.75
C GLN A 317 -2.18 -9.69 -20.18
N GLY A 318 -1.69 -10.93 -20.36
CA GLY A 318 -1.58 -11.58 -21.66
C GLY A 318 -2.92 -11.68 -22.37
N LEU A 319 -3.97 -12.12 -21.67
CA LEU A 319 -5.33 -12.15 -22.20
C LEU A 319 -5.82 -10.78 -22.66
N GLN A 320 -5.38 -9.71 -22.02
CA GLN A 320 -5.74 -8.34 -22.42
C GLN A 320 -4.90 -7.79 -23.58
N ALA A 321 -3.66 -8.23 -23.72
CA ALA A 321 -2.74 -7.75 -24.75
C ALA A 321 -2.96 -8.45 -26.11
N ASP A 322 -3.29 -9.74 -26.09
CA ASP A 322 -3.36 -10.59 -27.31
C ASP A 322 -4.69 -10.52 -28.05
N THR A 323 -5.64 -9.73 -27.55
CA THR A 323 -7.01 -9.73 -28.08
C THR A 323 -7.24 -8.58 -29.04
N ASP A 324 -7.85 -8.88 -30.19
CA ASP A 324 -8.37 -7.86 -31.11
C ASP A 324 -9.36 -6.95 -30.36
N LEU A 325 -9.15 -5.64 -30.41
CA LEU A 325 -10.02 -4.62 -29.80
C LEU A 325 -11.49 -4.74 -30.24
N ASN A 326 -11.75 -5.26 -31.45
CA ASN A 326 -13.09 -5.49 -31.95
C ASN A 326 -13.78 -6.68 -31.28
N GLN A 327 -13.04 -7.60 -30.68
CA GLN A 327 -13.58 -8.79 -30.03
C GLN A 327 -13.57 -8.69 -28.51
N ARG A 328 -12.61 -7.92 -27.92
CA ARG A 328 -12.52 -7.76 -26.48
C ARG A 328 -13.26 -6.50 -26.01
N ARG A 329 -14.26 -6.72 -25.18
CA ARG A 329 -15.07 -5.65 -24.61
C ARG A 329 -14.99 -5.56 -23.08
N LEU A 330 -14.41 -6.59 -22.44
CA LEU A 330 -14.17 -6.63 -21.01
C LEU A 330 -12.69 -6.34 -20.71
N TRP A 331 -12.46 -5.34 -19.85
CA TRP A 331 -11.13 -4.93 -19.40
C TRP A 331 -11.05 -5.01 -17.88
N LEU A 332 -9.87 -5.34 -17.37
CA LEU A 332 -9.61 -5.51 -15.96
C LEU A 332 -8.51 -4.53 -15.51
N CYS A 333 -8.74 -3.79 -14.43
CA CYS A 333 -7.71 -2.96 -13.81
C CYS A 333 -7.91 -2.92 -12.29
N GLY A 334 -6.91 -2.42 -11.58
CA GLY A 334 -6.93 -2.29 -10.13
C GLY A 334 -5.54 -2.44 -9.54
N SER A 335 -5.39 -2.22 -8.24
CA SER A 335 -4.08 -2.33 -7.57
C SER A 335 -3.48 -3.75 -7.64
N TRP A 336 -4.30 -4.76 -7.82
CA TRP A 336 -3.92 -6.18 -7.92
C TRP A 336 -3.44 -6.59 -9.33
N SER A 337 -3.70 -5.78 -10.35
CA SER A 337 -3.51 -6.13 -11.76
C SER A 337 -2.15 -5.73 -12.34
N CYS A 338 -1.24 -5.23 -11.51
CA CYS A 338 0.15 -4.93 -11.88
C CYS A 338 1.12 -5.86 -11.17
N GLU A 339 2.29 -6.08 -11.78
CA GLU A 339 3.42 -6.66 -11.07
C GLU A 339 3.90 -5.69 -9.98
N GLY A 340 4.31 -6.21 -8.82
CA GLY A 340 4.81 -5.42 -7.73
C GLY A 340 3.84 -5.25 -6.55
N LEU A 341 3.91 -4.10 -5.88
CA LEU A 341 3.10 -3.85 -4.68
C LEU A 341 1.67 -3.42 -5.04
N PRO A 342 0.61 -4.04 -4.50
CA PRO A 342 -0.77 -3.67 -4.77
C PRO A 342 -1.17 -2.38 -4.02
N ILE A 343 -0.59 -1.27 -4.44
CA ILE A 343 -0.82 0.07 -3.90
C ILE A 343 -1.57 0.97 -4.91
N LEU A 344 -1.87 2.21 -4.52
CA LEU A 344 -2.57 3.17 -5.39
C LEU A 344 -1.82 3.42 -6.71
N GLU A 345 -0.49 3.44 -6.68
CA GLU A 345 0.33 3.56 -7.90
C GLU A 345 0.04 2.44 -8.90
N SER A 346 -0.05 1.19 -8.43
CA SER A 346 -0.36 0.04 -9.30
C SER A 346 -1.78 0.15 -9.87
N ALA A 347 -2.74 0.68 -9.09
CA ALA A 347 -4.09 0.93 -9.60
C ALA A 347 -4.09 1.97 -10.73
N VAL A 348 -3.37 3.08 -10.55
CA VAL A 348 -3.24 4.12 -11.59
C VAL A 348 -2.52 3.57 -12.82
N THR A 349 -1.39 2.87 -12.63
CA THR A 349 -0.62 2.28 -13.73
C THR A 349 -1.46 1.30 -14.55
N SER A 350 -2.23 0.43 -13.90
CA SER A 350 -3.10 -0.52 -14.60
C SER A 350 -4.23 0.16 -15.38
N ALA A 351 -4.84 1.19 -14.79
CA ALA A 351 -5.89 1.97 -15.46
C ALA A 351 -5.34 2.69 -16.70
N LEU A 352 -4.15 3.30 -16.59
CA LEU A 352 -3.46 3.93 -17.73
C LEU A 352 -3.14 2.91 -18.85
N GLY A 353 -2.78 1.69 -18.48
CA GLY A 353 -2.58 0.59 -19.43
C GLY A 353 -3.85 0.26 -20.23
N VAL A 354 -4.99 0.15 -19.56
CA VAL A 354 -6.29 -0.07 -20.21
C VAL A 354 -6.68 1.12 -21.09
N CYS A 355 -6.53 2.37 -20.58
CA CYS A 355 -6.79 3.58 -21.36
C CYS A 355 -5.98 3.61 -22.66
N LYS A 356 -4.69 3.27 -22.59
CA LYS A 356 -3.80 3.20 -23.76
C LYS A 356 -4.28 2.17 -24.78
N GLN A 357 -4.69 0.98 -24.33
CA GLN A 357 -5.21 -0.07 -25.21
C GLN A 357 -6.53 0.35 -25.87
N LEU A 358 -7.37 1.10 -25.18
CA LEU A 358 -8.60 1.67 -25.73
C LEU A 358 -8.38 2.92 -26.62
N GLY A 359 -7.13 3.30 -26.88
CA GLY A 359 -6.79 4.46 -27.73
C GLY A 359 -7.07 5.82 -27.08
N ALA A 360 -7.27 5.87 -25.77
CA ALA A 360 -7.48 7.13 -25.07
C ALA A 360 -6.20 7.99 -25.06
N VAL A 361 -6.37 9.31 -25.20
CA VAL A 361 -5.28 10.28 -25.03
C VAL A 361 -4.95 10.40 -23.55
N LEU A 362 -3.74 10.02 -23.18
CA LEU A 362 -3.28 10.10 -21.79
C LEU A 362 -2.86 11.54 -21.44
N PRO A 363 -2.99 11.96 -20.17
CA PRO A 363 -2.52 13.25 -19.70
C PRO A 363 -1.04 13.48 -20.01
N VAL A 364 -0.69 14.69 -20.42
CA VAL A 364 0.69 15.09 -20.69
C VAL A 364 1.48 15.11 -19.38
N GLY A 365 2.74 14.66 -19.43
CA GLY A 365 3.63 14.66 -18.25
C GLY A 365 3.58 13.40 -17.39
N LEU A 366 2.76 12.39 -17.74
CA LEU A 366 2.81 11.10 -17.06
C LEU A 366 4.13 10.37 -17.37
N PRO A 367 4.79 9.76 -16.37
CA PRO A 367 5.98 8.95 -16.59
C PRO A 367 5.72 7.79 -17.56
N SER A 368 6.72 7.41 -18.34
CA SER A 368 6.60 6.29 -19.30
C SER A 368 6.51 4.92 -18.64
N THR A 369 7.10 4.79 -17.45
CA THR A 369 7.16 3.52 -16.69
C THR A 369 6.99 3.78 -15.19
N SER A 370 6.39 2.82 -14.49
CA SER A 370 6.38 2.82 -13.03
C SER A 370 7.66 2.16 -12.48
N PRO A 371 8.29 2.69 -11.43
CA PRO A 371 9.47 2.09 -10.81
C PRO A 371 9.16 0.75 -10.10
N LEU A 372 7.88 0.42 -9.93
CA LEU A 372 7.42 -0.81 -9.29
C LEU A 372 6.93 -1.85 -10.31
N ALA A 373 6.97 -1.53 -11.60
CA ALA A 373 6.61 -2.43 -12.69
C ALA A 373 7.78 -3.33 -13.10
#